data_ccc86293b5246ca4c251972b1bc0ad03
#
_entry.id   ccc86293b5246ca4c251972b1bc0ad03
#
_cell.length_a   1.000
_cell.length_b   1.000
_cell.length_c   1.000
_cell.angle_alpha   90.00
_cell.angle_beta   90.00
_cell.angle_gamma   90.00
#
_symmetry.space_group_name_H-M   'P 1'
#
loop_
_entity.id
_entity.type
_entity.pdbx_description
1 polymer ?
#
loop_
_entity_poly.entity_id
_entity_poly.type
_entity_poly.pdbx_seq_one_letter_code
_entity_poly.pdbx_strand_id
1 'polypeptide(L)'
;MAEDGLRLTNFYVSASVSSASRAGLLTGQLNTRNGVKGVGWPDSKGLPTDKITIANALKTKGYATGCFGKWHLGDLDGYLPTDRGFDYYYGIPYSNDMYIGYTHKFSPNCVFTDGYNLDKALQDQQLVKRNKNKAQLKKELNYASPLFENKEIIEYPCDQATTTYRYFNKAMEFIGKNKKQPFFVYLTPSMPHVPLFVSPQFKGKSKRGLYGDAVEEIDWNVGRLLNFLEKEGLSENTMVIFTSDNGPWLGMKENGGSALPLRDGKFSAYEGGVRTPCIIKWKNHIPAGKVSDHIIASIDIFPTLLELAQMDKSKYDLDGITLTKFISNPDNVEPRNRYLYVKDGKIVGIRQNDWIYLPQTGRRVTPKRNFEQELFNIRKDIGQKSNLFKKETKKAQEMEQLLQQQSH
;
A
#
# COMPACT_ATOMS: atom_id res chain seq x y z
N MET A 1 5.94 7.26 16.83
CA MET A 1 6.88 7.16 15.70
C MET A 1 7.41 8.51 15.23
N ALA A 2 6.55 9.50 14.98
CA ALA A 2 6.98 10.79 14.41
C ALA A 2 7.95 11.55 15.31
N GLU A 3 7.71 11.56 16.62
CA GLU A 3 8.61 12.19 17.61
C GLU A 3 10.00 11.56 17.67
N ASP A 4 10.09 10.26 17.36
CA ASP A 4 11.34 9.49 17.41
C ASP A 4 11.90 9.16 16.02
N GLY A 5 11.38 9.76 14.97
CA GLY A 5 11.73 9.42 13.60
C GLY A 5 11.65 10.59 12.64
N LEU A 6 11.55 10.27 11.36
CA LEU A 6 11.44 11.19 10.23
C LEU A 6 10.04 11.12 9.65
N ARG A 7 9.29 12.21 9.68
CA ARG A 7 8.00 12.36 9.03
C ARG A 7 8.17 12.97 7.63
N LEU A 8 7.68 12.28 6.61
CA LEU A 8 7.71 12.70 5.21
C LEU A 8 6.35 13.29 4.82
N THR A 9 6.32 14.57 4.46
CA THR A 9 5.06 15.25 4.11
C THR A 9 4.77 15.21 2.60
N ASN A 10 5.76 14.85 1.78
CA ASN A 10 5.65 14.66 0.33
C ASN A 10 6.05 13.23 -0.07
N PHE A 11 5.44 12.24 0.58
CA PHE A 11 5.62 10.83 0.21
C PHE A 11 4.51 10.40 -0.77
N TYR A 12 4.92 9.82 -1.89
CA TYR A 12 4.04 9.45 -3.00
C TYR A 12 4.03 7.94 -3.22
N VAL A 13 2.85 7.39 -3.38
CA VAL A 13 2.68 6.00 -3.83
C VAL A 13 2.61 5.93 -5.35
N SER A 14 2.96 4.80 -5.94
CA SER A 14 3.08 4.65 -7.40
C SER A 14 1.75 4.67 -8.16
N ALA A 15 0.62 4.49 -7.47
CA ALA A 15 -0.72 4.59 -8.03
C ALA A 15 -1.77 4.89 -6.95
N SER A 16 -2.92 5.43 -7.34
CA SER A 16 -4.04 5.75 -6.42
C SER A 16 -4.98 4.58 -6.14
N VAL A 17 -4.53 3.32 -6.36
CA VAL A 17 -5.27 2.09 -6.08
C VAL A 17 -4.36 1.00 -5.54
N SER A 18 -4.92 0.17 -4.64
CA SER A 18 -4.15 -0.77 -3.81
C SER A 18 -3.22 -1.72 -4.58
N SER A 19 -3.72 -2.51 -5.53
CA SER A 19 -2.87 -3.52 -6.19
C SER A 19 -1.70 -2.89 -6.95
N ALA A 20 -1.99 -1.84 -7.72
CA ALA A 20 -0.96 -1.14 -8.48
C ALA A 20 0.08 -0.49 -7.56
N SER A 21 -0.36 0.19 -6.47
CA SER A 21 0.55 0.81 -5.51
C SER A 21 1.42 -0.21 -4.78
N ARG A 22 0.84 -1.33 -4.33
CA ARG A 22 1.58 -2.43 -3.67
C ARG A 22 2.60 -3.07 -4.60
N ALA A 23 2.25 -3.26 -5.89
CA ALA A 23 3.20 -3.72 -6.90
C ALA A 23 4.39 -2.77 -7.04
N GLY A 24 4.14 -1.46 -7.12
CA GLY A 24 5.22 -0.47 -7.22
C GLY A 24 6.16 -0.49 -6.03
N LEU A 25 5.61 -0.53 -4.80
CA LEU A 25 6.42 -0.61 -3.58
C LEU A 25 7.28 -1.87 -3.55
N LEU A 26 6.68 -3.04 -3.81
CA LEU A 26 7.37 -4.33 -3.70
C LEU A 26 8.38 -4.59 -4.80
N THR A 27 8.24 -3.98 -5.98
CA THR A 27 9.14 -4.17 -7.13
C THR A 27 10.13 -3.03 -7.35
N GLY A 28 9.90 -1.86 -6.72
CA GLY A 28 10.67 -0.64 -7.02
C GLY A 28 10.45 -0.11 -8.43
N GLN A 29 9.38 -0.55 -9.12
CA GLN A 29 9.07 -0.20 -10.51
C GLN A 29 7.77 0.60 -10.62
N LEU A 30 7.72 1.51 -11.58
CA LEU A 30 6.49 2.20 -11.98
C LEU A 30 5.47 1.20 -12.55
N ASN A 31 4.18 1.51 -12.42
CA ASN A 31 3.10 0.66 -12.91
C ASN A 31 3.00 0.62 -14.47
N THR A 32 3.78 1.44 -15.15
CA THR A 32 4.00 1.33 -16.59
C THR A 32 4.83 0.10 -16.97
N ARG A 33 5.64 -0.44 -16.02
CA ARG A 33 6.64 -1.47 -16.24
C ARG A 33 6.41 -2.77 -15.42
N ASN A 34 5.81 -2.67 -14.23
CA ASN A 34 5.63 -3.84 -13.37
C ASN A 34 4.44 -4.75 -13.74
N GLY A 35 3.62 -4.35 -14.72
CA GLY A 35 2.51 -5.15 -15.24
C GLY A 35 1.19 -5.05 -14.47
N VAL A 36 1.16 -4.41 -13.28
CA VAL A 36 -0.06 -4.24 -12.47
C VAL A 36 -0.64 -2.85 -12.69
N LYS A 37 -1.77 -2.75 -13.37
CA LYS A 37 -2.35 -1.47 -13.82
C LYS A 37 -3.52 -0.98 -12.98
N GLY A 38 -4.24 -1.86 -12.32
CA GLY A 38 -5.48 -1.54 -11.60
C GLY A 38 -5.70 -2.41 -10.38
N VAL A 39 -6.97 -2.64 -10.02
CA VAL A 39 -7.38 -3.42 -8.85
C VAL A 39 -7.50 -4.90 -9.22
N GLY A 40 -6.82 -5.77 -8.47
CA GLY A 40 -6.95 -7.22 -8.57
C GLY A 40 -8.28 -7.73 -8.00
N TRP A 41 -8.67 -8.94 -8.42
CA TRP A 41 -9.90 -9.61 -7.97
C TRP A 41 -9.60 -11.07 -7.65
N PRO A 42 -10.43 -11.76 -6.84
CA PRO A 42 -10.29 -13.19 -6.61
C PRO A 42 -10.22 -13.99 -7.92
N ASP A 43 -9.50 -15.10 -7.87
CA ASP A 43 -9.25 -15.99 -9.00
C ASP A 43 -8.57 -15.30 -10.20
N SER A 44 -7.63 -14.41 -9.93
CA SER A 44 -6.90 -13.72 -11.00
C SER A 44 -5.39 -13.75 -10.78
N LYS A 45 -4.68 -13.64 -11.90
CA LYS A 45 -3.25 -13.32 -11.91
C LYS A 45 -3.05 -11.94 -11.28
N GLY A 46 -1.92 -11.74 -10.65
CA GLY A 46 -1.56 -10.47 -10.03
C GLY A 46 -0.25 -9.94 -10.55
N LEU A 47 0.72 -9.74 -9.63
CA LEU A 47 2.06 -9.32 -9.99
C LEU A 47 2.74 -10.40 -10.85
N PRO A 48 3.15 -10.08 -12.11
CA PRO A 48 3.78 -11.04 -13.00
C PRO A 48 4.94 -11.80 -12.34
N THR A 49 5.03 -13.09 -12.60
CA THR A 49 5.93 -14.01 -11.87
C THR A 49 7.42 -13.78 -12.15
N ASP A 50 7.74 -13.11 -13.25
CA ASP A 50 9.10 -12.66 -13.60
C ASP A 50 9.55 -11.41 -12.80
N LYS A 51 8.63 -10.72 -12.12
CA LYS A 51 8.97 -9.54 -11.32
C LYS A 51 9.53 -9.95 -9.95
N ILE A 52 10.71 -9.44 -9.62
CA ILE A 52 11.36 -9.68 -8.34
C ILE A 52 10.77 -8.72 -7.30
N THR A 53 10.40 -9.24 -6.13
CA THR A 53 9.94 -8.44 -4.99
C THR A 53 11.07 -8.16 -4.01
N ILE A 54 10.86 -7.20 -3.11
CA ILE A 54 11.73 -6.97 -1.94
C ILE A 54 11.98 -8.29 -1.19
N ALA A 55 10.93 -9.10 -0.97
CA ALA A 55 11.04 -10.37 -0.26
C ALA A 55 11.91 -11.38 -1.01
N ASN A 56 11.73 -11.53 -2.34
CA ASN A 56 12.60 -12.36 -3.16
C ASN A 56 14.07 -11.96 -3.01
N ALA A 57 14.35 -10.67 -3.11
CA ALA A 57 15.71 -10.15 -3.05
C ALA A 57 16.34 -10.37 -1.67
N LEU A 58 15.70 -9.93 -0.60
CA LEU A 58 16.22 -10.03 0.76
C LEU A 58 16.40 -11.49 1.22
N LYS A 59 15.53 -12.40 0.76
CA LYS A 59 15.66 -13.84 1.01
C LYS A 59 16.99 -14.40 0.50
N THR A 60 17.52 -13.91 -0.64
CA THR A 60 18.84 -14.32 -1.15
C THR A 60 19.99 -13.91 -0.23
N LYS A 61 19.75 -12.94 0.67
CA LYS A 61 20.70 -12.45 1.68
C LYS A 61 20.47 -13.07 3.07
N GLY A 62 19.62 -14.09 3.17
CA GLY A 62 19.32 -14.80 4.42
C GLY A 62 18.31 -14.13 5.32
N TYR A 63 17.52 -13.17 4.84
CA TYR A 63 16.42 -12.62 5.59
C TYR A 63 15.28 -13.61 5.73
N ALA A 64 14.74 -13.79 6.94
CA ALA A 64 13.43 -14.38 7.13
C ALA A 64 12.35 -13.39 6.65
N THR A 65 11.37 -13.83 5.86
CA THR A 65 10.43 -12.95 5.20
C THR A 65 8.98 -13.31 5.53
N GLY A 66 8.21 -12.37 6.10
CA GLY A 66 6.82 -12.57 6.49
C GLY A 66 5.86 -11.53 5.92
N CYS A 67 4.69 -11.98 5.46
CA CYS A 67 3.60 -11.13 4.98
C CYS A 67 2.37 -11.31 5.86
N PHE A 68 1.82 -10.20 6.39
CA PHE A 68 0.70 -10.23 7.35
C PHE A 68 -0.37 -9.23 6.93
N GLY A 69 -1.57 -9.73 6.61
CA GLY A 69 -2.70 -8.90 6.21
C GLY A 69 -3.06 -9.01 4.72
N LYS A 70 -3.50 -7.92 4.15
CA LYS A 70 -3.96 -7.82 2.76
C LYS A 70 -2.80 -7.92 1.77
N TRP A 71 -2.86 -8.91 0.87
CA TRP A 71 -1.90 -9.08 -0.23
C TRP A 71 -2.24 -8.26 -1.47
N HIS A 72 -3.33 -8.55 -2.14
CA HIS A 72 -3.92 -7.85 -3.29
C HIS A 72 -3.08 -7.90 -4.58
N LEU A 73 -2.23 -8.92 -4.75
CA LEU A 73 -1.34 -9.07 -5.91
C LEU A 73 -1.43 -10.44 -6.60
N GLY A 74 -2.62 -11.07 -6.51
CA GLY A 74 -2.92 -12.36 -7.13
C GLY A 74 -3.06 -13.49 -6.10
N ASP A 75 -3.91 -14.46 -6.42
CA ASP A 75 -4.27 -15.57 -5.54
C ASP A 75 -4.29 -16.94 -6.25
N LEU A 76 -4.00 -16.96 -7.54
CA LEU A 76 -3.75 -18.19 -8.28
C LEU A 76 -2.40 -18.78 -7.88
N ASP A 77 -2.20 -20.07 -8.22
CA ASP A 77 -0.92 -20.73 -8.00
C ASP A 77 0.23 -19.94 -8.65
N GLY A 78 1.33 -19.73 -7.92
CA GLY A 78 2.44 -18.88 -8.33
C GLY A 78 2.30 -17.39 -7.99
N TYR A 79 1.15 -16.95 -7.44
CA TYR A 79 0.88 -15.52 -7.14
C TYR A 79 0.67 -15.19 -5.67
N LEU A 80 0.51 -16.17 -4.80
CA LEU A 80 0.38 -15.96 -3.35
C LEU A 80 1.70 -15.45 -2.75
N PRO A 81 1.70 -14.79 -1.59
CA PRO A 81 2.91 -14.25 -0.97
C PRO A 81 4.05 -15.26 -0.86
N THR A 82 3.75 -16.52 -0.51
CA THR A 82 4.74 -17.60 -0.40
C THR A 82 5.36 -18.01 -1.75
N ASP A 83 4.70 -17.72 -2.85
CA ASP A 83 5.26 -17.88 -4.21
C ASP A 83 6.09 -16.67 -4.62
N ARG A 84 5.98 -15.55 -3.88
CA ARG A 84 6.56 -14.24 -4.20
C ARG A 84 7.64 -13.80 -3.22
N GLY A 85 8.34 -14.79 -2.63
CA GLY A 85 9.53 -14.58 -1.80
C GLY A 85 9.30 -14.55 -0.29
N PHE A 86 8.05 -14.59 0.18
CA PHE A 86 7.77 -14.67 1.61
C PHE A 86 7.83 -16.12 2.12
N ASP A 87 8.47 -16.33 3.27
CA ASP A 87 8.54 -17.64 3.94
C ASP A 87 7.24 -17.99 4.64
N TYR A 88 6.50 -16.94 5.07
CA TYR A 88 5.25 -17.09 5.80
C TYR A 88 4.24 -16.03 5.39
N TYR A 89 2.99 -16.44 5.28
CA TYR A 89 1.86 -15.57 5.01
C TYR A 89 0.70 -15.86 5.96
N TYR A 90 0.11 -14.78 6.51
CA TYR A 90 -1.12 -14.83 7.29
C TYR A 90 -1.98 -13.61 6.95
N GLY A 91 -3.11 -13.79 6.27
CA GLY A 91 -3.90 -12.65 5.83
C GLY A 91 -5.01 -12.97 4.85
N ILE A 92 -5.55 -11.93 4.22
CA ILE A 92 -6.55 -12.07 3.16
C ILE A 92 -5.90 -11.81 1.79
N PRO A 93 -6.17 -12.65 0.76
CA PRO A 93 -5.47 -12.57 -0.51
C PRO A 93 -5.84 -11.33 -1.34
N TYR A 94 -7.00 -10.74 -1.06
CA TYR A 94 -7.49 -9.53 -1.72
C TYR A 94 -7.93 -8.45 -0.73
N SER A 95 -8.84 -7.57 -1.14
CA SER A 95 -9.44 -6.57 -0.27
C SER A 95 -10.57 -7.18 0.57
N ASN A 96 -10.74 -6.69 1.77
CA ASN A 96 -11.74 -7.16 2.72
C ASN A 96 -13.21 -6.92 2.30
N ASP A 97 -13.42 -6.17 1.23
CA ASP A 97 -14.73 -5.98 0.58
C ASP A 97 -14.99 -6.97 -0.56
N MET A 98 -14.15 -7.99 -0.69
CA MET A 98 -14.27 -9.04 -1.70
C MET A 98 -14.77 -10.36 -1.07
N TYR A 99 -14.66 -11.45 -1.80
CA TYR A 99 -15.25 -12.75 -1.48
C TYR A 99 -14.22 -13.87 -1.72
N ILE A 100 -14.58 -15.10 -1.38
CA ILE A 100 -13.77 -16.29 -1.61
C ILE A 100 -13.55 -16.54 -3.12
N GLY A 101 -12.35 -16.99 -3.51
CA GLY A 101 -12.08 -17.49 -4.85
C GLY A 101 -12.49 -18.96 -4.99
N TYR A 102 -12.94 -19.37 -6.19
CA TYR A 102 -13.29 -20.76 -6.45
C TYR A 102 -12.08 -21.69 -6.59
N THR A 103 -10.87 -21.11 -6.74
CA THR A 103 -9.61 -21.86 -6.77
C THR A 103 -8.98 -22.06 -5.39
N HIS A 104 -9.50 -21.36 -4.38
CA HIS A 104 -8.96 -21.41 -3.02
C HIS A 104 -9.17 -22.79 -2.38
N LYS A 105 -8.17 -23.26 -1.62
CA LYS A 105 -8.19 -24.53 -0.93
C LYS A 105 -8.40 -24.33 0.56
N PHE A 106 -9.26 -25.14 1.15
CA PHE A 106 -9.46 -25.16 2.61
C PHE A 106 -8.40 -26.03 3.29
N SER A 107 -7.87 -25.55 4.40
CA SER A 107 -7.10 -26.36 5.32
C SER A 107 -8.00 -27.45 5.93
N PRO A 108 -7.49 -28.67 6.19
CA PRO A 108 -8.26 -29.71 6.92
C PRO A 108 -8.83 -29.23 8.27
N ASN A 109 -8.16 -28.27 8.90
CA ASN A 109 -8.55 -27.68 10.19
C ASN A 109 -9.20 -26.30 10.03
N CYS A 110 -9.78 -25.99 8.87
CA CYS A 110 -10.45 -24.72 8.64
C CYS A 110 -11.58 -24.48 9.64
N VAL A 111 -11.57 -23.33 10.28
CA VAL A 111 -12.65 -22.87 11.15
C VAL A 111 -13.73 -22.20 10.30
N PHE A 112 -14.98 -22.64 10.48
CA PHE A 112 -16.14 -22.00 9.85
C PHE A 112 -16.88 -21.14 10.88
N THR A 113 -17.13 -19.87 10.54
CA THR A 113 -17.81 -18.89 11.39
C THR A 113 -19.22 -18.58 10.86
N ASP A 114 -20.01 -17.79 11.56
CA ASP A 114 -21.32 -17.26 11.12
C ASP A 114 -22.29 -18.34 10.57
N GLY A 115 -22.28 -19.53 11.16
CA GLY A 115 -23.14 -20.63 10.74
C GLY A 115 -22.72 -21.27 9.41
N TYR A 116 -21.49 -21.05 8.97
CA TYR A 116 -20.90 -21.75 7.83
C TYR A 116 -20.44 -23.16 8.23
N ASN A 117 -20.32 -23.99 7.20
CA ASN A 117 -19.65 -25.26 7.21
C ASN A 117 -18.98 -25.45 5.84
N LEU A 118 -18.28 -26.55 5.64
CA LEU A 118 -17.58 -26.82 4.39
C LEU A 118 -18.53 -26.84 3.18
N ASP A 119 -19.70 -27.46 3.32
CA ASP A 119 -20.68 -27.58 2.21
C ASP A 119 -21.15 -26.22 1.74
N LYS A 120 -21.50 -25.32 2.68
CA LYS A 120 -21.91 -23.95 2.36
C LYS A 120 -20.76 -23.16 1.73
N ALA A 121 -19.54 -23.30 2.23
CA ALA A 121 -18.36 -22.65 1.67
C ALA A 121 -18.06 -23.14 0.24
N LEU A 122 -18.23 -24.42 -0.03
CA LEU A 122 -18.11 -24.97 -1.39
C LEU A 122 -19.23 -24.49 -2.33
N GLN A 123 -20.44 -24.27 -1.80
CA GLN A 123 -21.52 -23.65 -2.58
C GLN A 123 -21.17 -22.22 -2.97
N ASP A 124 -20.59 -21.42 -2.07
CA ASP A 124 -20.10 -20.08 -2.37
C ASP A 124 -19.05 -20.10 -3.49
N GLN A 125 -18.10 -21.02 -3.44
CA GLN A 125 -17.11 -21.22 -4.50
C GLN A 125 -17.76 -21.58 -5.85
N GLN A 126 -18.79 -22.42 -5.85
CA GLN A 126 -19.54 -22.75 -7.08
C GLN A 126 -20.30 -21.52 -7.61
N LEU A 127 -20.87 -20.71 -6.74
CA LEU A 127 -21.51 -19.45 -7.12
C LEU A 127 -20.51 -18.50 -7.78
N VAL A 128 -19.33 -18.30 -7.19
CA VAL A 128 -18.24 -17.47 -7.75
C VAL A 128 -17.80 -17.98 -9.12
N LYS A 129 -17.67 -19.31 -9.28
CA LYS A 129 -17.26 -19.93 -10.55
C LYS A 129 -18.26 -19.67 -11.68
N ARG A 130 -19.56 -19.68 -11.38
CA ARG A 130 -20.65 -19.52 -12.35
C ARG A 130 -20.98 -18.06 -12.65
N ASN A 131 -20.93 -17.19 -11.66
CA ASN A 131 -21.32 -15.79 -11.77
C ASN A 131 -20.10 -14.90 -12.09
N LYS A 132 -20.20 -14.13 -13.17
CA LYS A 132 -19.17 -13.18 -13.58
C LYS A 132 -19.41 -11.74 -13.08
N ASN A 133 -20.56 -11.48 -12.47
CA ASN A 133 -20.91 -10.16 -11.95
C ASN A 133 -20.32 -9.94 -10.56
N LYS A 134 -19.15 -9.32 -10.53
CA LYS A 134 -18.38 -9.07 -9.29
C LYS A 134 -19.14 -8.23 -8.26
N ALA A 135 -19.94 -7.26 -8.69
CA ALA A 135 -20.71 -6.40 -7.79
C ALA A 135 -21.88 -7.19 -7.15
N GLN A 136 -22.51 -8.08 -7.91
CA GLN A 136 -23.54 -8.98 -7.40
C GLN A 136 -22.97 -9.99 -6.40
N LEU A 137 -21.83 -10.62 -6.73
CA LEU A 137 -21.15 -11.55 -5.84
C LEU A 137 -20.79 -10.94 -4.48
N LYS A 138 -20.31 -9.69 -4.45
CA LYS A 138 -20.05 -8.99 -3.18
C LYS A 138 -21.28 -8.90 -2.29
N LYS A 139 -22.45 -8.63 -2.87
CA LYS A 139 -23.72 -8.54 -2.13
C LYS A 139 -24.20 -9.92 -1.68
N GLU A 140 -24.24 -10.88 -2.59
CA GLU A 140 -24.72 -12.23 -2.30
C GLU A 140 -23.90 -12.94 -1.23
N LEU A 141 -22.58 -12.76 -1.27
CA LEU A 141 -21.65 -13.35 -0.31
C LEU A 141 -21.37 -12.46 0.89
N ASN A 142 -22.07 -11.33 1.04
CA ASN A 142 -21.95 -10.41 2.17
C ASN A 142 -20.50 -10.12 2.58
N TYR A 143 -19.62 -9.89 1.60
CA TYR A 143 -18.17 -9.66 1.81
C TYR A 143 -17.44 -10.78 2.59
N ALA A 144 -17.90 -12.01 2.47
CA ALA A 144 -17.29 -13.17 3.13
C ALA A 144 -15.87 -13.42 2.62
N SER A 145 -14.92 -12.78 3.26
CA SER A 145 -13.49 -12.91 2.94
C SER A 145 -12.89 -14.12 3.64
N PRO A 146 -12.05 -14.92 2.98
CA PRO A 146 -11.32 -16.00 3.61
C PRO A 146 -10.05 -15.49 4.31
N LEU A 147 -9.68 -16.11 5.43
CA LEU A 147 -8.38 -15.92 6.05
C LEU A 147 -7.46 -17.07 5.67
N PHE A 148 -6.29 -16.71 5.19
CA PHE A 148 -5.25 -17.65 4.76
C PHE A 148 -4.13 -17.79 5.78
N GLU A 149 -3.59 -18.99 5.88
CA GLU A 149 -2.23 -19.22 6.34
C GLU A 149 -1.48 -19.91 5.20
N ASN A 150 -0.43 -19.26 4.73
CA ASN A 150 0.33 -19.64 3.53
C ASN A 150 -0.57 -19.77 2.28
N LYS A 151 -0.94 -20.99 1.89
CA LYS A 151 -1.70 -21.24 0.66
C LYS A 151 -3.12 -21.75 0.90
N GLU A 152 -3.53 -21.89 2.15
CA GLU A 152 -4.81 -22.50 2.51
C GLU A 152 -5.68 -21.57 3.35
N ILE A 153 -6.99 -21.72 3.19
CA ILE A 153 -7.97 -21.05 4.02
C ILE A 153 -8.02 -21.75 5.39
N ILE A 154 -7.75 -21.00 6.45
CA ILE A 154 -7.82 -21.46 7.83
C ILE A 154 -9.08 -21.01 8.57
N GLU A 155 -9.79 -20.02 8.02
CA GLU A 155 -11.04 -19.50 8.60
C GLU A 155 -11.93 -18.92 7.49
N TYR A 156 -13.21 -19.27 7.50
CA TYR A 156 -14.17 -18.76 6.51
C TYR A 156 -15.61 -18.71 7.05
N PRO A 157 -16.33 -17.59 6.85
CA PRO A 157 -15.78 -16.24 6.63
C PRO A 157 -14.83 -15.83 7.76
N CYS A 158 -13.82 -15.00 7.49
CA CYS A 158 -12.97 -14.55 8.59
C CYS A 158 -13.68 -13.52 9.46
N ASP A 159 -13.48 -13.58 10.77
CA ASP A 159 -13.92 -12.53 11.70
C ASP A 159 -13.07 -11.27 11.50
N GLN A 160 -13.54 -10.36 10.65
CA GLN A 160 -12.81 -9.15 10.27
C GLN A 160 -12.60 -8.18 11.45
N ALA A 161 -13.45 -8.25 12.49
CA ALA A 161 -13.28 -7.39 13.67
C ALA A 161 -12.00 -7.70 14.46
N THR A 162 -11.46 -8.89 14.31
CA THR A 162 -10.25 -9.33 15.01
C THR A 162 -8.98 -9.28 14.14
N THR A 163 -9.11 -9.08 12.82
CA THR A 163 -8.00 -9.25 11.88
C THR A 163 -6.86 -8.28 12.12
N THR A 164 -7.11 -6.99 12.41
CA THR A 164 -6.06 -6.01 12.67
C THR A 164 -5.18 -6.47 13.83
N TYR A 165 -5.78 -6.82 14.97
CA TYR A 165 -5.06 -7.33 16.14
C TYR A 165 -4.28 -8.61 15.82
N ARG A 166 -4.90 -9.56 15.11
CA ARG A 166 -4.31 -10.86 14.77
C ARG A 166 -3.10 -10.71 13.84
N TYR A 167 -3.14 -9.80 12.85
CA TYR A 167 -2.01 -9.54 11.97
C TYR A 167 -0.78 -9.05 12.73
N PHE A 168 -0.96 -8.09 13.64
CA PHE A 168 0.13 -7.61 14.48
C PHE A 168 0.67 -8.70 15.42
N ASN A 169 -0.18 -9.52 16.02
CA ASN A 169 0.25 -10.63 16.86
C ASN A 169 1.10 -11.63 16.07
N LYS A 170 0.62 -12.06 14.89
CA LYS A 170 1.35 -12.99 14.01
C LYS A 170 2.68 -12.40 13.53
N ALA A 171 2.72 -11.10 13.24
CA ALA A 171 3.96 -10.42 12.88
C ALA A 171 4.96 -10.43 14.06
N MET A 172 4.52 -10.11 15.29
CA MET A 172 5.39 -10.15 16.46
C MET A 172 5.85 -11.58 16.79
N GLU A 173 5.00 -12.59 16.67
CA GLU A 173 5.38 -14.00 16.80
C GLU A 173 6.46 -14.40 15.79
N PHE A 174 6.30 -13.99 14.54
CA PHE A 174 7.27 -14.25 13.46
C PHE A 174 8.61 -13.57 13.76
N ILE A 175 8.61 -12.29 14.15
CA ILE A 175 9.81 -11.55 14.54
C ILE A 175 10.50 -12.25 15.71
N GLY A 176 9.77 -12.61 16.75
CA GLY A 176 10.30 -13.29 17.93
C GLY A 176 11.00 -14.62 17.61
N LYS A 177 10.40 -15.41 16.70
CA LYS A 177 11.00 -16.68 16.20
C LYS A 177 12.27 -16.46 15.38
N ASN A 178 12.38 -15.32 14.69
CA ASN A 178 13.46 -15.03 13.74
C ASN A 178 14.45 -13.96 14.24
N LYS A 179 14.40 -13.54 15.51
CA LYS A 179 15.22 -12.44 16.05
C LYS A 179 16.72 -12.66 16.05
N LYS A 180 17.19 -13.90 15.79
CA LYS A 180 18.63 -14.25 15.68
C LYS A 180 19.19 -14.10 14.26
N GLN A 181 18.35 -13.79 13.28
CA GLN A 181 18.72 -13.55 11.89
C GLN A 181 18.02 -12.29 11.37
N PRO A 182 18.48 -11.69 10.27
CA PRO A 182 17.78 -10.55 9.70
C PRO A 182 16.37 -10.96 9.24
N PHE A 183 15.39 -10.06 9.37
CA PHE A 183 14.03 -10.31 8.96
C PHE A 183 13.45 -9.14 8.16
N PHE A 184 12.50 -9.44 7.29
CA PHE A 184 11.66 -8.50 6.58
C PHE A 184 10.19 -8.83 6.83
N VAL A 185 9.44 -7.87 7.34
CA VAL A 185 8.02 -8.00 7.61
C VAL A 185 7.23 -7.00 6.78
N TYR A 186 6.31 -7.50 5.96
CA TYR A 186 5.34 -6.72 5.21
C TYR A 186 3.98 -6.83 5.90
N LEU A 187 3.68 -5.87 6.78
CA LEU A 187 2.49 -5.84 7.62
C LEU A 187 1.46 -4.88 7.04
N THR A 188 0.36 -5.42 6.55
CA THR A 188 -0.61 -4.71 5.72
C THR A 188 -2.05 -4.91 6.22
N PRO A 189 -2.45 -4.31 7.34
CA PRO A 189 -3.82 -4.41 7.82
C PRO A 189 -4.84 -4.06 6.74
N SER A 190 -5.98 -4.75 6.74
CA SER A 190 -7.05 -4.48 5.77
C SER A 190 -7.77 -3.16 6.06
N MET A 191 -7.84 -2.79 7.35
CA MET A 191 -8.38 -1.51 7.79
C MET A 191 -7.39 -0.36 7.49
N PRO A 192 -7.88 0.86 7.25
CA PRO A 192 -9.26 1.33 7.32
C PRO A 192 -10.05 1.25 5.99
N HIS A 193 -9.84 0.22 5.16
CA HIS A 193 -10.63 0.00 3.95
C HIS A 193 -12.05 -0.49 4.31
N VAL A 194 -13.07 0.00 3.60
CA VAL A 194 -14.45 -0.44 3.76
C VAL A 194 -14.67 -1.89 3.26
N PRO A 195 -15.62 -2.66 3.87
CA PRO A 195 -16.38 -2.36 5.07
C PRO A 195 -15.48 -2.28 6.31
N LEU A 196 -15.82 -1.36 7.22
CA LEU A 196 -15.02 -1.10 8.42
C LEU A 196 -15.37 -2.07 9.55
N PHE A 197 -14.35 -2.67 10.12
CA PHE A 197 -14.47 -3.53 11.29
C PHE A 197 -13.41 -3.16 12.32
N VAL A 198 -13.77 -3.18 13.57
CA VAL A 198 -12.87 -2.92 14.70
C VAL A 198 -13.16 -3.88 15.83
N SER A 199 -12.18 -4.15 16.66
CA SER A 199 -12.39 -4.93 17.86
C SER A 199 -13.32 -4.21 18.85
N PRO A 200 -14.05 -4.95 19.73
CA PRO A 200 -15.01 -4.34 20.64
C PRO A 200 -14.41 -3.22 21.51
N GLN A 201 -13.13 -3.31 21.86
CA GLN A 201 -12.47 -2.31 22.71
C GLN A 201 -12.29 -0.94 22.03
N PHE A 202 -12.33 -0.85 20.69
CA PHE A 202 -12.20 0.41 19.94
C PHE A 202 -13.54 0.94 19.44
N LYS A 203 -14.58 0.10 19.38
CA LYS A 203 -15.89 0.46 18.84
C LYS A 203 -16.51 1.64 19.58
N GLY A 204 -16.77 2.74 18.87
CA GLY A 204 -17.40 3.94 19.42
C GLY A 204 -16.48 4.80 20.32
N LYS A 205 -15.16 4.64 20.22
CA LYS A 205 -14.19 5.42 21.00
C LYS A 205 -13.80 6.73 20.33
N SER A 206 -13.64 6.69 19.01
CA SER A 206 -13.21 7.86 18.26
C SER A 206 -14.33 8.87 18.04
N LYS A 207 -13.99 10.16 18.13
CA LYS A 207 -14.89 11.25 17.73
C LYS A 207 -15.13 11.31 16.21
N ARG A 208 -14.38 10.50 15.43
CA ARG A 208 -14.46 10.41 13.97
C ARG A 208 -15.23 9.18 13.48
N GLY A 209 -16.07 8.60 14.35
CA GLY A 209 -16.87 7.42 14.05
C GLY A 209 -16.03 6.17 13.77
N LEU A 210 -16.61 5.19 13.09
CA LEU A 210 -15.99 3.88 12.87
C LEU A 210 -14.68 3.95 12.08
N TYR A 211 -14.52 4.92 11.16
CA TYR A 211 -13.25 5.15 10.48
C TYR A 211 -12.15 5.57 11.46
N GLY A 212 -12.47 6.48 12.36
CA GLY A 212 -11.55 6.88 13.41
C GLY A 212 -11.21 5.74 14.36
N ASP A 213 -12.20 4.94 14.77
CA ASP A 213 -12.00 3.75 15.60
C ASP A 213 -10.98 2.79 14.95
N ALA A 214 -11.11 2.55 13.62
CA ALA A 214 -10.18 1.69 12.88
C ALA A 214 -8.75 2.26 12.83
N VAL A 215 -8.61 3.58 12.67
CA VAL A 215 -7.29 4.24 12.67
C VAL A 215 -6.67 4.18 14.07
N GLU A 216 -7.45 4.42 15.13
CA GLU A 216 -6.99 4.33 16.52
C GLU A 216 -6.56 2.90 16.88
N GLU A 217 -7.27 1.88 16.39
CA GLU A 217 -6.87 0.47 16.57
C GLU A 217 -5.54 0.15 15.88
N ILE A 218 -5.33 0.68 14.66
CA ILE A 218 -4.04 0.53 13.95
C ILE A 218 -2.93 1.22 14.74
N ASP A 219 -3.14 2.48 15.17
CA ASP A 219 -2.16 3.26 15.92
C ASP A 219 -1.75 2.56 17.22
N TRP A 220 -2.73 2.05 17.97
CA TRP A 220 -2.48 1.28 19.20
C TRP A 220 -1.66 0.02 18.91
N ASN A 221 -1.97 -0.73 17.85
CA ASN A 221 -1.21 -1.92 17.48
C ASN A 221 0.22 -1.59 17.01
N VAL A 222 0.41 -0.45 16.31
CA VAL A 222 1.76 0.05 16.00
C VAL A 222 2.54 0.32 17.30
N GLY A 223 1.92 0.93 18.30
CA GLY A 223 2.51 1.12 19.62
C GLY A 223 2.94 -0.20 20.28
N ARG A 224 2.09 -1.24 20.19
CA ARG A 224 2.42 -2.59 20.69
C ARG A 224 3.64 -3.18 19.98
N LEU A 225 3.70 -3.07 18.67
CA LEU A 225 4.84 -3.55 17.88
C LEU A 225 6.15 -2.82 18.25
N LEU A 226 6.11 -1.50 18.39
CA LEU A 226 7.29 -0.72 18.79
C LEU A 226 7.78 -1.09 20.19
N ASN A 227 6.85 -1.27 21.14
CA ASN A 227 7.16 -1.73 22.50
C ASN A 227 7.72 -3.16 22.51
N PHE A 228 7.21 -4.03 21.64
CA PHE A 228 7.73 -5.38 21.47
C PHE A 228 9.19 -5.35 20.98
N LEU A 229 9.48 -4.56 19.92
CA LEU A 229 10.85 -4.42 19.40
C LEU A 229 11.83 -3.88 20.45
N GLU A 230 11.38 -2.93 21.28
CA GLU A 230 12.21 -2.39 22.37
C GLU A 230 12.49 -3.45 23.44
N LYS A 231 11.47 -4.19 23.90
CA LYS A 231 11.59 -5.26 24.91
C LYS A 231 12.48 -6.40 24.43
N GLU A 232 12.43 -6.73 23.14
CA GLU A 232 13.28 -7.78 22.55
C GLU A 232 14.69 -7.30 22.19
N GLY A 233 15.03 -6.01 22.45
CA GLY A 233 16.33 -5.45 22.12
C GLY A 233 16.58 -5.27 20.63
N LEU A 234 15.52 -5.15 19.82
CA LEU A 234 15.61 -5.11 18.35
C LEU A 234 15.51 -3.70 17.77
N SER A 235 15.10 -2.69 18.57
CA SER A 235 14.79 -1.34 18.08
C SER A 235 15.96 -0.64 17.38
N GLU A 236 17.20 -0.86 17.83
CA GLU A 236 18.37 -0.23 17.21
C GLU A 236 18.75 -0.86 15.86
N ASN A 237 18.35 -2.10 15.64
CA ASN A 237 18.66 -2.84 14.42
C ASN A 237 17.41 -3.11 13.54
N THR A 238 16.33 -2.36 13.78
CA THR A 238 15.09 -2.51 13.00
C THR A 238 14.60 -1.15 12.52
N MET A 239 14.57 -0.96 11.20
CA MET A 239 13.91 0.17 10.57
C MET A 239 12.42 -0.12 10.42
N VAL A 240 11.57 0.78 10.93
CA VAL A 240 10.11 0.68 10.83
C VAL A 240 9.60 1.80 9.92
N ILE A 241 8.89 1.43 8.86
CA ILE A 241 8.26 2.35 7.92
C ILE A 241 6.74 2.22 8.07
N PHE A 242 6.07 3.32 8.41
CA PHE A 242 4.61 3.42 8.42
C PHE A 242 4.16 4.24 7.23
N THR A 243 3.24 3.71 6.40
CA THR A 243 2.66 4.43 5.26
C THR A 243 1.29 3.86 4.90
N SER A 244 0.65 4.41 3.87
CA SER A 244 -0.59 3.87 3.27
C SER A 244 -0.36 3.54 1.80
N ASP A 245 -1.19 2.65 1.25
CA ASP A 245 -1.09 2.23 -0.16
C ASP A 245 -1.74 3.20 -1.15
N ASN A 246 -2.69 4.01 -0.72
CA ASN A 246 -3.30 5.08 -1.52
C ASN A 246 -4.10 6.04 -0.63
N GLY A 247 -4.57 7.13 -1.21
CA GLY A 247 -5.43 8.08 -0.54
C GLY A 247 -6.83 7.55 -0.19
N PRO A 248 -7.63 8.31 0.57
CA PRO A 248 -8.95 7.89 1.08
C PRO A 248 -9.98 7.74 -0.04
N TRP A 249 -10.95 6.87 0.18
CA TRP A 249 -12.07 6.66 -0.75
C TRP A 249 -13.23 7.58 -0.42
N LEU A 250 -13.18 8.82 -0.90
CA LEU A 250 -14.15 9.87 -0.57
C LEU A 250 -15.61 9.53 -0.92
N GLY A 251 -15.83 8.62 -1.89
CA GLY A 251 -17.18 8.14 -2.23
C GLY A 251 -17.86 7.35 -1.10
N MET A 252 -17.12 6.93 -0.08
CA MET A 252 -17.64 6.24 1.10
C MET A 252 -18.02 7.22 2.24
N LYS A 253 -17.99 8.52 1.97
CA LYS A 253 -18.37 9.60 2.91
C LYS A 253 -17.58 9.46 4.24
N GLU A 254 -18.29 9.47 5.39
CA GLU A 254 -17.69 9.35 6.72
C GLU A 254 -16.86 8.07 6.91
N ASN A 255 -17.15 7.00 6.16
CA ASN A 255 -16.41 5.75 6.21
C ASN A 255 -15.21 5.71 5.25
N GLY A 256 -15.00 6.76 4.46
CA GLY A 256 -13.94 6.83 3.47
C GLY A 256 -12.68 7.54 3.91
N GLY A 257 -12.72 8.27 5.03
CA GLY A 257 -11.64 9.13 5.50
C GLY A 257 -11.60 10.48 4.78
N SER A 258 -10.49 11.20 4.96
CA SER A 258 -10.28 12.55 4.40
C SER A 258 -8.85 12.73 3.94
N ALA A 259 -8.66 13.37 2.77
CA ALA A 259 -7.34 13.79 2.28
C ALA A 259 -7.06 15.28 2.55
N LEU A 260 -8.00 16.04 3.12
CA LEU A 260 -7.82 17.47 3.31
C LEU A 260 -6.49 17.82 4.00
N PRO A 261 -5.81 18.87 3.53
CA PRO A 261 -6.21 19.87 2.52
C PRO A 261 -5.97 19.45 1.06
N LEU A 262 -5.48 18.22 0.79
CA LEU A 262 -5.18 17.72 -0.53
C LEU A 262 -6.45 17.51 -1.36
N ARG A 263 -6.36 17.69 -2.67
CA ARG A 263 -7.49 17.53 -3.58
C ARG A 263 -7.77 16.07 -3.87
N ASP A 264 -9.06 15.69 -3.83
CA ASP A 264 -9.60 14.38 -4.21
C ASP A 264 -9.06 13.22 -3.34
N GLY A 265 -9.04 11.99 -3.84
CA GLY A 265 -8.64 10.78 -3.12
C GLY A 265 -8.40 9.60 -4.05
N LYS A 266 -8.66 8.40 -3.56
CA LYS A 266 -8.54 7.12 -4.29
C LYS A 266 -9.13 7.21 -5.71
N PHE A 267 -8.49 6.60 -6.69
CA PHE A 267 -8.80 6.61 -8.14
C PHE A 267 -8.44 7.90 -8.88
N SER A 268 -7.84 8.87 -8.23
CA SER A 268 -7.49 10.16 -8.79
C SER A 268 -5.97 10.33 -8.88
N ALA A 269 -5.50 11.08 -9.87
CA ALA A 269 -4.11 11.50 -10.01
C ALA A 269 -3.82 12.85 -9.33
N TYR A 270 -4.76 13.39 -8.55
CA TYR A 270 -4.51 14.54 -7.69
C TYR A 270 -3.77 14.13 -6.41
N GLU A 271 -3.22 15.11 -5.72
CA GLU A 271 -2.42 14.89 -4.50
C GLU A 271 -3.11 13.99 -3.48
N GLY A 272 -4.43 14.17 -3.25
CA GLY A 272 -5.19 13.35 -2.31
C GLY A 272 -5.29 11.87 -2.67
N GLY A 273 -5.04 11.51 -3.93
CA GLY A 273 -5.05 10.10 -4.37
C GLY A 273 -3.74 9.37 -4.15
N VAL A 274 -2.62 10.07 -4.26
CA VAL A 274 -1.27 9.47 -4.33
C VAL A 274 -0.30 9.95 -3.24
N ARG A 275 -0.53 11.09 -2.62
CA ARG A 275 0.29 11.60 -1.53
C ARG A 275 -0.24 11.08 -0.20
N THR A 276 0.51 10.18 0.42
CA THR A 276 0.11 9.47 1.63
C THR A 276 1.01 9.81 2.81
N PRO A 277 0.55 9.64 4.07
CA PRO A 277 1.42 9.79 5.22
C PRO A 277 2.56 8.77 5.16
N CYS A 278 3.75 9.19 5.58
CA CYS A 278 4.87 8.29 5.77
C CYS A 278 5.73 8.75 6.95
N ILE A 279 6.09 7.79 7.81
CA ILE A 279 6.99 7.98 8.94
C ILE A 279 8.01 6.85 8.92
N ILE A 280 9.29 7.19 9.02
CA ILE A 280 10.40 6.24 9.12
C ILE A 280 11.06 6.40 10.49
N LYS A 281 11.12 5.30 11.25
CA LYS A 281 11.82 5.27 12.54
C LYS A 281 12.91 4.22 12.49
N TRP A 282 14.11 4.62 12.86
CA TRP A 282 15.25 3.72 13.08
C TRP A 282 16.14 4.31 14.17
N LYS A 283 16.04 3.75 15.36
CA LYS A 283 16.72 4.26 16.56
C LYS A 283 18.23 4.35 16.31
N ASN A 284 18.83 5.47 16.66
CA ASN A 284 20.26 5.79 16.50
C ASN A 284 20.77 5.90 15.04
N HIS A 285 19.94 5.68 14.02
CA HIS A 285 20.33 5.78 12.60
C HIS A 285 19.63 6.93 11.87
N ILE A 286 18.43 7.28 12.30
CA ILE A 286 17.64 8.40 11.73
C ILE A 286 17.45 9.45 12.83
N PRO A 287 17.73 10.74 12.54
CA PRO A 287 17.49 11.81 13.50
C PRO A 287 16.03 11.86 13.95
N ALA A 288 15.81 11.92 15.27
CA ALA A 288 14.48 11.97 15.86
C ALA A 288 13.80 13.34 15.63
N GLY A 289 12.47 13.34 15.54
CA GLY A 289 11.63 14.53 15.46
C GLY A 289 11.77 15.33 14.16
N LYS A 290 12.37 14.77 13.11
CA LYS A 290 12.54 15.46 11.83
C LYS A 290 11.29 15.41 10.97
N VAL A 291 11.10 16.50 10.22
CA VAL A 291 10.05 16.62 9.21
C VAL A 291 10.69 17.05 7.90
N SER A 292 10.39 16.34 6.83
CA SER A 292 10.90 16.70 5.51
C SER A 292 9.76 16.83 4.50
N ASP A 293 9.85 17.84 3.63
CA ASP A 293 8.95 18.08 2.49
C ASP A 293 9.59 17.74 1.14
N HIS A 294 10.73 17.04 1.13
CA HIS A 294 11.31 16.50 -0.10
C HIS A 294 10.40 15.46 -0.74
N ILE A 295 10.43 15.40 -2.06
CA ILE A 295 9.67 14.41 -2.84
C ILE A 295 10.31 13.04 -2.64
N ILE A 296 9.54 12.09 -2.13
CA ILE A 296 9.91 10.69 -1.94
C ILE A 296 8.83 9.82 -2.57
N ALA A 297 9.20 8.74 -3.22
CA ALA A 297 8.24 7.79 -3.77
C ALA A 297 8.35 6.40 -3.14
N SER A 298 7.24 5.67 -3.05
CA SER A 298 7.22 4.31 -2.49
C SER A 298 8.13 3.34 -3.25
N ILE A 299 8.38 3.57 -4.54
CA ILE A 299 9.33 2.81 -5.35
C ILE A 299 10.79 2.98 -4.90
N ASP A 300 11.11 4.01 -4.09
CA ASP A 300 12.44 4.27 -3.56
C ASP A 300 12.78 3.34 -2.37
N ILE A 301 11.77 2.70 -1.79
CA ILE A 301 11.98 1.79 -0.65
C ILE A 301 12.82 0.59 -1.06
N PHE A 302 12.53 -0.06 -2.18
CA PHE A 302 13.26 -1.26 -2.60
C PHE A 302 14.76 -1.00 -2.81
N PRO A 303 15.21 -0.04 -3.66
CA PRO A 303 16.65 0.24 -3.81
C PRO A 303 17.32 0.69 -2.50
N THR A 304 16.58 1.36 -1.60
CA THR A 304 17.08 1.72 -0.27
C THR A 304 17.36 0.48 0.58
N LEU A 305 16.43 -0.48 0.61
CA LEU A 305 16.60 -1.73 1.35
C LEU A 305 17.74 -2.58 0.80
N LEU A 306 17.91 -2.64 -0.53
CA LEU A 306 19.04 -3.32 -1.16
C LEU A 306 20.38 -2.73 -0.69
N GLU A 307 20.50 -1.40 -0.68
CA GLU A 307 21.72 -0.71 -0.25
C GLU A 307 22.00 -0.94 1.24
N LEU A 308 20.98 -0.83 2.10
CA LEU A 308 21.10 -1.11 3.53
C LEU A 308 21.47 -2.58 3.81
N ALA A 309 20.99 -3.52 3.00
CA ALA A 309 21.37 -4.93 3.07
C ALA A 309 22.70 -5.25 2.36
N GLN A 310 23.43 -4.25 1.88
CA GLN A 310 24.71 -4.38 1.17
C GLN A 310 24.58 -5.31 -0.06
N MET A 311 23.53 -5.10 -0.84
CA MET A 311 23.24 -5.85 -2.07
C MET A 311 23.54 -4.99 -3.31
N ASP A 312 24.01 -5.62 -4.36
CA ASP A 312 24.27 -4.95 -5.65
C ASP A 312 22.96 -4.61 -6.37
N LYS A 313 22.62 -3.32 -6.37
CA LYS A 313 21.38 -2.81 -7.00
C LYS A 313 21.34 -2.96 -8.52
N SER A 314 22.51 -3.04 -9.17
CA SER A 314 22.60 -3.17 -10.64
C SER A 314 22.00 -4.48 -11.17
N LYS A 315 21.79 -5.45 -10.30
CA LYS A 315 21.14 -6.74 -10.63
C LYS A 315 19.63 -6.67 -10.70
N TYR A 316 19.04 -5.52 -10.36
CA TYR A 316 17.62 -5.32 -10.27
C TYR A 316 17.15 -4.20 -11.20
N ASP A 317 16.06 -4.42 -11.91
CA ASP A 317 15.46 -3.43 -12.79
C ASP A 317 14.55 -2.50 -11.98
N LEU A 318 15.07 -1.31 -11.60
CA LEU A 318 14.45 -0.39 -10.66
C LEU A 318 14.21 0.99 -11.30
N ASP A 319 13.08 1.61 -10.99
CA ASP A 319 12.79 3.03 -11.27
C ASP A 319 13.01 3.92 -10.05
N GLY A 320 13.05 3.32 -8.86
CA GLY A 320 13.32 4.00 -7.60
C GLY A 320 14.80 4.40 -7.43
N ILE A 321 15.03 5.33 -6.53
CA ILE A 321 16.36 5.77 -6.11
C ILE A 321 16.62 5.38 -4.66
N THR A 322 17.89 5.29 -4.25
CA THR A 322 18.24 5.05 -2.85
C THR A 322 18.03 6.29 -2.00
N LEU A 323 17.54 6.08 -0.78
CA LEU A 323 17.30 7.13 0.22
C LEU A 323 18.29 7.05 1.38
N THR A 324 19.29 6.18 1.34
CA THR A 324 20.17 5.88 2.49
C THR A 324 20.84 7.15 3.05
N LYS A 325 21.42 7.97 2.17
CA LYS A 325 22.04 9.24 2.56
C LYS A 325 21.01 10.26 3.07
N PHE A 326 19.83 10.29 2.46
CA PHE A 326 18.75 11.20 2.83
C PHE A 326 18.20 10.88 4.22
N ILE A 327 17.86 9.63 4.51
CA ILE A 327 17.25 9.28 5.80
C ILE A 327 18.19 9.52 7.00
N SER A 328 19.52 9.45 6.78
CA SER A 328 20.50 9.76 7.81
C SER A 328 20.78 11.27 7.94
N ASN A 329 20.54 12.06 6.91
CA ASN A 329 20.76 13.51 6.90
C ASN A 329 19.71 14.27 6.09
N PRO A 330 18.43 14.26 6.55
CA PRO A 330 17.30 14.76 5.78
C PRO A 330 17.32 16.27 5.53
N ASP A 331 18.09 17.02 6.30
CA ASP A 331 18.17 18.49 6.18
C ASP A 331 19.13 18.94 5.05
N ASN A 332 20.09 18.08 4.65
CA ASN A 332 21.18 18.45 3.75
C ASN A 332 21.27 17.59 2.48
N VAL A 333 20.35 16.64 2.30
CA VAL A 333 20.34 15.75 1.12
C VAL A 333 18.99 15.84 0.43
N GLU A 334 18.99 16.33 -0.81
CA GLU A 334 17.80 16.30 -1.68
C GLU A 334 17.78 14.99 -2.48
N PRO A 335 16.81 14.09 -2.22
CA PRO A 335 16.79 12.77 -2.86
C PRO A 335 16.32 12.83 -4.31
N ARG A 336 15.21 13.52 -4.58
CA ARG A 336 14.64 13.74 -5.92
C ARG A 336 13.86 15.05 -5.97
N ASN A 337 13.76 15.62 -7.15
CA ASN A 337 12.95 16.82 -7.40
C ASN A 337 11.75 16.55 -8.32
N ARG A 338 11.48 15.27 -8.64
CA ARG A 338 10.48 14.86 -9.63
C ARG A 338 9.67 13.65 -9.16
N TYR A 339 8.36 13.64 -9.51
CA TYR A 339 7.47 12.50 -9.36
C TYR A 339 6.58 12.36 -10.60
N LEU A 340 6.34 11.12 -11.04
CA LEU A 340 5.47 10.80 -12.18
C LEU A 340 4.13 10.24 -11.66
N TYR A 341 3.04 10.89 -12.05
CA TYR A 341 1.69 10.37 -11.76
C TYR A 341 1.37 9.26 -12.75
N VAL A 342 1.05 8.08 -12.21
CA VAL A 342 0.68 6.91 -13.03
C VAL A 342 -0.76 6.50 -12.73
N LYS A 343 -1.54 6.26 -13.78
CA LYS A 343 -2.91 5.77 -13.71
C LYS A 343 -3.15 4.75 -14.82
N ASP A 344 -3.77 3.64 -14.47
CA ASP A 344 -4.10 2.56 -15.40
C ASP A 344 -2.88 2.11 -16.26
N GLY A 345 -1.68 2.12 -15.64
CA GLY A 345 -0.42 1.75 -16.29
C GLY A 345 0.13 2.79 -17.29
N LYS A 346 -0.34 4.02 -17.25
CA LYS A 346 0.14 5.12 -18.10
C LYS A 346 0.59 6.30 -17.25
N ILE A 347 1.64 6.99 -17.69
CA ILE A 347 2.02 8.28 -17.10
C ILE A 347 0.96 9.31 -17.50
N VAL A 348 0.36 9.94 -16.50
CA VAL A 348 -0.74 10.91 -16.66
C VAL A 348 -0.40 12.30 -16.13
N GLY A 349 0.83 12.51 -15.67
CA GLY A 349 1.26 13.79 -15.18
C GLY A 349 2.65 13.73 -14.57
N ILE A 350 3.17 14.92 -14.26
CA ILE A 350 4.49 15.10 -13.67
C ILE A 350 4.44 16.20 -12.60
N ARG A 351 5.12 15.94 -11.48
CA ARG A 351 5.54 16.97 -10.55
C ARG A 351 7.04 17.22 -10.71
N GLN A 352 7.42 18.50 -10.79
CA GLN A 352 8.80 18.97 -10.74
C GLN A 352 8.88 20.07 -9.68
N ASN A 353 9.57 19.82 -8.59
CA ASN A 353 9.61 20.72 -7.43
C ASN A 353 8.18 21.06 -6.96
N ASP A 354 7.80 22.34 -6.97
CA ASP A 354 6.49 22.81 -6.55
C ASP A 354 5.42 22.79 -7.67
N TRP A 355 5.79 22.46 -8.90
CA TRP A 355 4.88 22.49 -10.04
C TRP A 355 4.36 21.12 -10.42
N ILE A 356 3.05 21.04 -10.64
CA ILE A 356 2.35 19.84 -11.09
C ILE A 356 1.68 20.14 -12.43
N TYR A 357 1.95 19.30 -13.42
CA TYR A 357 1.30 19.35 -14.74
C TYR A 357 0.56 18.04 -15.01
N LEU A 358 -0.72 18.17 -15.35
CA LEU A 358 -1.59 17.09 -15.78
C LEU A 358 -2.12 17.42 -17.18
N PRO A 359 -1.76 16.67 -18.24
CA PRO A 359 -2.24 16.92 -19.61
C PRO A 359 -3.73 16.67 -19.77
N GLN A 360 -4.34 16.00 -18.79
CA GLN A 360 -5.77 15.76 -18.67
C GLN A 360 -6.16 15.89 -17.20
N THR A 361 -7.43 16.23 -16.93
CA THR A 361 -7.91 16.31 -15.54
C THR A 361 -7.56 15.04 -14.75
N GLY A 362 -6.98 15.20 -13.59
CA GLY A 362 -6.57 14.10 -12.70
C GLY A 362 -7.72 13.27 -12.14
N ARG A 363 -8.97 13.66 -12.34
CA ARG A 363 -10.16 12.95 -11.88
C ARG A 363 -10.39 11.66 -12.68
N ARG A 364 -11.18 10.76 -12.10
CA ARG A 364 -11.75 9.63 -12.83
C ARG A 364 -12.60 10.16 -13.98
N VAL A 365 -12.16 9.91 -15.22
CA VAL A 365 -12.85 10.41 -16.41
C VAL A 365 -14.18 9.67 -16.56
N THR A 366 -15.26 10.42 -16.60
CA THR A 366 -16.53 9.95 -17.17
C THR A 366 -16.63 10.43 -18.61
N PRO A 367 -17.25 9.67 -19.56
CA PRO A 367 -17.27 9.96 -20.99
C PRO A 367 -17.80 11.34 -21.41
N LYS A 368 -18.36 12.12 -20.49
CA LYS A 368 -19.03 13.40 -20.75
C LYS A 368 -18.26 14.65 -20.27
N ARG A 369 -17.00 14.55 -19.86
CA ARG A 369 -16.23 15.73 -19.42
C ARG A 369 -15.14 16.09 -20.40
N ASN A 370 -15.06 17.38 -20.74
CA ASN A 370 -13.97 17.97 -21.52
C ASN A 370 -12.65 17.73 -20.78
N PHE A 371 -11.66 17.24 -21.49
CA PHE A 371 -10.30 17.09 -21.00
C PHE A 371 -9.65 18.47 -20.98
N GLU A 372 -9.26 18.95 -19.82
CA GLU A 372 -8.50 20.19 -19.69
C GLU A 372 -7.10 19.87 -19.17
N GLN A 373 -6.12 20.57 -19.74
CA GLN A 373 -4.77 20.58 -19.21
C GLN A 373 -4.76 21.38 -17.93
N GLU A 374 -4.06 20.89 -16.92
CA GLU A 374 -4.03 21.50 -15.58
C GLU A 374 -2.57 21.74 -15.16
N LEU A 375 -2.30 22.92 -14.62
CA LEU A 375 -1.03 23.30 -14.02
C LEU A 375 -1.29 23.90 -12.64
N PHE A 376 -0.56 23.41 -11.63
CA PHE A 376 -0.68 23.87 -10.25
C PHE A 376 0.68 24.19 -9.65
N ASN A 377 0.72 25.17 -8.74
CA ASN A 377 1.86 25.39 -7.85
C ASN A 377 1.46 24.91 -6.45
N ILE A 378 1.95 23.75 -6.03
CA ILE A 378 1.51 23.07 -4.80
C ILE A 378 1.95 23.76 -3.51
N ARG A 379 3.00 24.58 -3.56
CA ARG A 379 3.44 25.40 -2.43
C ARG A 379 2.43 26.53 -2.12
N LYS A 380 1.87 27.12 -3.18
CA LYS A 380 0.89 28.24 -3.08
C LYS A 380 -0.54 27.73 -2.97
N ASP A 381 -0.84 26.57 -3.53
CA ASP A 381 -2.17 25.99 -3.63
C ASP A 381 -2.13 24.48 -3.40
N ILE A 382 -1.99 24.09 -2.14
CA ILE A 382 -1.93 22.67 -1.72
C ILE A 382 -3.19 21.91 -2.10
N GLY A 383 -4.33 22.60 -2.22
CA GLY A 383 -5.62 22.02 -2.60
C GLY A 383 -5.85 21.92 -4.11
N GLN A 384 -4.89 22.31 -4.95
CA GLN A 384 -5.00 22.28 -6.42
C GLN A 384 -6.33 22.90 -6.91
N LYS A 385 -6.72 24.07 -6.37
CA LYS A 385 -7.99 24.76 -6.65
C LYS A 385 -7.92 25.65 -7.87
N SER A 386 -6.72 26.21 -8.15
CA SER A 386 -6.50 27.22 -9.18
C SER A 386 -5.67 26.65 -10.32
N ASN A 387 -6.32 26.34 -11.47
CA ASN A 387 -5.60 25.93 -12.66
C ASN A 387 -4.86 27.12 -13.28
N LEU A 388 -3.53 27.05 -13.31
CA LEU A 388 -2.64 28.09 -13.83
C LEU A 388 -2.23 27.88 -15.30
N PHE A 389 -2.70 26.83 -15.96
CA PHE A 389 -2.26 26.42 -17.30
C PHE A 389 -2.31 27.59 -18.31
N LYS A 390 -3.41 28.34 -18.32
CA LYS A 390 -3.59 29.49 -19.24
C LYS A 390 -2.88 30.77 -18.77
N LYS A 391 -2.50 30.85 -17.49
CA LYS A 391 -1.84 32.05 -16.92
C LYS A 391 -0.31 31.94 -16.97
N GLU A 392 0.21 30.75 -16.70
CA GLU A 392 1.65 30.45 -16.60
C GLU A 392 2.13 29.67 -17.83
N THR A 393 1.94 30.25 -19.03
CA THR A 393 2.14 29.56 -20.31
C THR A 393 3.57 29.04 -20.52
N LYS A 394 4.60 29.82 -20.10
CA LYS A 394 6.00 29.37 -20.18
C LYS A 394 6.25 28.16 -19.29
N LYS A 395 5.73 28.18 -18.04
CA LYS A 395 5.86 27.04 -17.12
C LYS A 395 5.08 25.83 -17.63
N ALA A 396 3.90 26.03 -18.20
CA ALA A 396 3.11 24.96 -18.81
C ALA A 396 3.89 24.25 -19.93
N GLN A 397 4.50 25.00 -20.84
CA GLN A 397 5.33 24.47 -21.93
C GLN A 397 6.55 23.71 -21.41
N GLU A 398 7.26 24.26 -20.40
CA GLU A 398 8.39 23.59 -19.76
C GLU A 398 7.97 22.23 -19.18
N MET A 399 6.87 22.20 -18.42
CA MET A 399 6.38 20.99 -17.77
C MET A 399 5.85 19.96 -18.76
N GLU A 400 5.25 20.40 -19.86
CA GLU A 400 4.81 19.53 -20.96
C GLU A 400 6.00 18.85 -21.64
N GLN A 401 7.06 19.61 -21.96
CA GLN A 401 8.29 19.07 -22.53
C GLN A 401 8.95 18.05 -21.57
N LEU A 402 9.00 18.37 -20.28
CA LEU A 402 9.53 17.45 -19.28
C LEU A 402 8.74 16.12 -19.21
N LEU A 403 7.40 16.19 -19.32
CA LEU A 403 6.55 15.00 -19.34
C LEU A 403 6.78 14.16 -20.62
N GLN A 404 6.90 14.80 -21.79
CA GLN A 404 7.16 14.13 -23.06
C GLN A 404 8.46 13.34 -23.03
N GLN A 405 9.52 13.86 -22.39
CA GLN A 405 10.80 13.18 -22.20
C GLN A 405 10.71 11.92 -21.32
N GLN A 406 9.64 11.76 -20.53
CA GLN A 406 9.43 10.58 -19.67
C GLN A 406 8.59 9.47 -20.36
N SER A 407 8.04 9.75 -21.53
CA SER A 407 7.13 8.83 -22.25
C SER A 407 7.87 7.90 -23.22
N HIS A 408 9.18 7.99 -23.25
CA HIS A 408 10.11 7.14 -24.01
C HIS A 408 10.99 6.35 -23.04
#